data_12c099320b8207c6b21e5ad002ee94ef
#
_entry.id   12c099320b8207c6b21e5ad002ee94ef
#
_cell.length_a   1.000
_cell.length_b   1.000
_cell.length_c   1.000
_cell.angle_alpha   90.00
_cell.angle_beta   90.00
_cell.angle_gamma   90.00
#
_symmetry.space_group_name_H-M   'P 1'
#
loop_
_entity.id
_entity.type
_entity.pdbx_description
1 polymer ?
#
loop_
_entity_poly.entity_id
_entity_poly.type
_entity_poly.pdbx_seq_one_letter_code
_entity_poly.pdbx_strand_id
1 'polypeptide(L)'
;MLAFGMKKAPDKLSLKKLIGEWLPLKQLAEDQSAFIEDLAGWRERMRAANFGDKSGGECRDDMLCYYKLATQAADLFRGNSVPISFRWQDSFDKDVTCAGSDFGYEAACALFNVAAATSFMATSEDRGSEEGMKKACTYFQEAAGILNTVKDLVNRGAWPDVTPDLSINLLDALHFLMLAQAQKCFYEKATRAGMKDAIVAKITAECAGLYKDASSRLGHATIGGSGSKDWLEVVEWNKKLFEGMQHHYAASAHEEAHEYGKQLSRLTYATNRVAEAVLLCKKAPKELQEQFVTAHTVVNERRARAKKDNDMVYNEKVPPVETLPALERKAMVKPVHPLELLEVPPLPEPSITRQPTPSEPSAVAEVMQHLALSEAAAEAATLAAAAAAAHAAAAAAAPAPPYALASSYPLPGAAAGPPPPSFEAAVDSSVQQLMQMGFSQEDSVAALQKAQGSVEGAMDHLLSG
;
A
#
# COMPACT_ATOMS: atom_id res chain seq x y z
N MET A 1 -15.32 4.04 -5.93
CA MET A 1 -13.94 3.66 -5.63
C MET A 1 -13.00 4.38 -6.59
N LEU A 2 -11.69 4.47 -6.27
CA LEU A 2 -10.69 5.18 -7.06
C LEU A 2 -9.63 4.23 -7.58
N ALA A 3 -9.28 4.39 -8.86
CA ALA A 3 -8.04 3.90 -9.43
C ALA A 3 -7.12 5.08 -9.70
N PHE A 4 -5.81 4.91 -9.56
CA PHE A 4 -4.85 5.95 -9.90
C PHE A 4 -4.31 5.77 -11.32
N GLY A 5 -3.86 6.88 -11.92
CA GLY A 5 -3.39 6.91 -13.30
C GLY A 5 -2.02 6.24 -13.48
N MET A 6 -1.75 5.81 -14.71
CA MET A 6 -0.43 5.34 -15.10
C MET A 6 0.52 6.50 -15.36
N LYS A 7 1.79 6.30 -15.01
CA LYS A 7 2.91 7.15 -15.42
C LYS A 7 3.13 7.00 -16.93
N LYS A 8 3.57 8.06 -17.58
CA LYS A 8 3.91 8.03 -19.00
C LYS A 8 5.41 8.20 -19.21
N ALA A 9 5.97 7.40 -20.10
CA ALA A 9 7.33 7.57 -20.60
C ALA A 9 7.26 8.32 -21.94
N PRO A 10 7.45 9.64 -21.97
CA PRO A 10 7.24 10.45 -23.18
C PRO A 10 8.26 10.16 -24.27
N ASP A 11 9.48 9.79 -23.87
CA ASP A 11 10.61 9.65 -24.81
C ASP A 11 10.61 8.28 -25.49
N LYS A 12 10.74 8.29 -26.81
CA LYS A 12 11.00 7.10 -27.60
C LYS A 12 12.51 6.81 -27.58
N LEU A 13 12.93 5.86 -26.76
CA LEU A 13 14.33 5.48 -26.62
C LEU A 13 14.66 4.31 -27.54
N SER A 14 15.70 4.44 -28.36
CA SER A 14 16.26 3.32 -29.09
C SER A 14 17.24 2.55 -28.19
N LEU A 15 16.72 1.73 -27.28
CA LEU A 15 17.53 0.98 -26.30
C LEU A 15 18.59 0.12 -27.00
N LYS A 16 18.24 -0.56 -28.09
CA LYS A 16 19.16 -1.36 -28.88
C LYS A 16 20.37 -0.55 -29.38
N LYS A 17 20.11 0.68 -29.88
CA LYS A 17 21.17 1.57 -30.36
C LYS A 17 22.02 2.08 -29.19
N LEU A 18 21.40 2.58 -28.13
CA LEU A 18 22.10 3.16 -26.97
C LEU A 18 22.96 2.13 -26.24
N ILE A 19 22.42 0.93 -26.02
CA ILE A 19 23.16 -0.15 -25.37
C ILE A 19 24.22 -0.69 -26.31
N GLY A 20 23.96 -0.83 -27.60
CA GLY A 20 24.91 -1.32 -28.59
C GLY A 20 26.07 -0.36 -28.86
N GLU A 21 25.86 0.96 -28.74
CA GLU A 21 26.94 1.95 -28.84
C GLU A 21 27.83 1.96 -27.58
N TRP A 22 27.25 1.62 -26.42
CA TRP A 22 27.99 1.58 -25.15
C TRP A 22 28.75 0.25 -24.94
N LEU A 23 28.13 -0.90 -25.27
CA LEU A 23 28.79 -2.20 -25.24
C LEU A 23 29.43 -2.45 -26.60
N PRO A 24 30.75 -2.69 -26.67
CA PRO A 24 31.37 -3.09 -27.91
C PRO A 24 30.68 -4.34 -28.44
N LEU A 25 30.07 -4.25 -29.62
CA LEU A 25 29.20 -5.27 -30.23
C LEU A 25 29.84 -6.67 -30.37
N LYS A 26 31.17 -6.78 -30.21
CA LYS A 26 31.91 -8.04 -30.24
C LYS A 26 31.83 -8.88 -28.95
N GLN A 27 31.22 -8.36 -27.87
CA GLN A 27 31.16 -9.02 -26.56
C GLN A 27 29.74 -9.43 -26.12
N LEU A 28 28.70 -8.99 -26.85
CA LEU A 28 27.34 -9.44 -26.59
C LEU A 28 27.16 -10.86 -27.13
N ALA A 29 26.95 -11.82 -26.25
CA ALA A 29 26.46 -13.13 -26.64
C ALA A 29 25.11 -12.99 -27.38
N GLU A 30 24.80 -13.92 -28.30
CA GLU A 30 23.51 -13.90 -29.04
C GLU A 30 22.32 -13.78 -28.12
N ASP A 31 22.36 -14.46 -26.97
CA ASP A 31 21.31 -14.41 -25.94
C ASP A 31 21.10 -13.01 -25.34
N GLN A 32 22.18 -12.23 -25.17
CA GLN A 32 22.07 -10.85 -24.67
C GLN A 32 21.53 -9.89 -25.73
N SER A 33 21.80 -10.16 -27.00
CA SER A 33 21.20 -9.39 -28.10
C SER A 33 19.69 -9.61 -28.20
N ALA A 34 19.23 -10.85 -28.06
CA ALA A 34 17.81 -11.20 -28.00
C ALA A 34 17.13 -10.54 -26.81
N PHE A 35 17.74 -10.60 -25.63
CA PHE A 35 17.23 -9.93 -24.43
C PHE A 35 17.06 -8.41 -24.61
N ILE A 36 18.02 -7.73 -25.25
CA ILE A 36 17.92 -6.29 -25.51
C ILE A 36 16.80 -5.97 -26.51
N GLU A 37 16.57 -6.85 -27.49
CA GLU A 37 15.46 -6.72 -28.44
C GLU A 37 14.11 -6.87 -27.73
N ASP A 38 13.98 -7.86 -26.88
CA ASP A 38 12.76 -8.07 -26.08
C ASP A 38 12.52 -6.89 -25.12
N LEU A 39 13.55 -6.44 -24.40
CA LEU A 39 13.48 -5.29 -23.52
C LEU A 39 12.98 -4.03 -24.26
N ALA A 40 13.52 -3.77 -25.45
CA ALA A 40 13.10 -2.65 -26.27
C ALA A 40 11.64 -2.81 -26.78
N GLY A 41 11.29 -4.00 -27.23
CA GLY A 41 9.93 -4.32 -27.72
C GLY A 41 8.86 -4.17 -26.63
N TRP A 42 9.12 -4.72 -25.44
CA TRP A 42 8.19 -4.60 -24.31
C TRP A 42 8.11 -3.17 -23.76
N ARG A 43 9.20 -2.39 -23.83
CA ARG A 43 9.15 -0.97 -23.47
C ARG A 43 8.18 -0.20 -24.36
N GLU A 44 8.20 -0.42 -25.67
CA GLU A 44 7.27 0.24 -26.59
C GLU A 44 5.83 -0.21 -26.36
N ARG A 45 5.57 -1.47 -26.04
CA ARG A 45 4.23 -1.96 -25.67
C ARG A 45 3.72 -1.27 -24.39
N MET A 46 4.58 -1.20 -23.35
CA MET A 46 4.24 -0.50 -22.10
C MET A 46 3.95 0.99 -22.35
N ARG A 47 4.75 1.66 -23.20
CA ARG A 47 4.52 3.07 -23.55
C ARG A 47 3.20 3.30 -24.29
N ALA A 48 2.80 2.36 -25.12
CA ALA A 48 1.55 2.42 -25.89
C ALA A 48 0.32 2.03 -25.06
N ALA A 49 0.52 1.40 -23.90
CA ALA A 49 -0.58 0.93 -23.07
C ALA A 49 -1.37 2.11 -22.48
N ASN A 50 -2.68 2.05 -22.62
CA ASN A 50 -3.61 3.00 -22.00
C ASN A 50 -4.95 2.30 -21.73
N PHE A 51 -5.69 2.77 -20.72
CA PHE A 51 -6.98 2.18 -20.31
C PHE A 51 -8.15 2.51 -21.29
N GLY A 52 -7.93 3.35 -22.29
CA GLY A 52 -8.94 3.65 -23.31
C GLY A 52 -9.02 2.59 -24.41
N ASP A 53 -7.87 2.01 -24.75
CA ASP A 53 -7.74 1.09 -25.90
C ASP A 53 -7.60 -0.39 -25.47
N LYS A 54 -7.14 -0.65 -24.24
CA LYS A 54 -6.89 -1.98 -23.71
C LYS A 54 -7.61 -2.21 -22.40
N SER A 55 -7.94 -3.46 -22.12
CA SER A 55 -8.42 -3.87 -20.77
C SER A 55 -7.34 -3.63 -19.70
N GLY A 56 -7.78 -3.47 -18.46
CA GLY A 56 -6.84 -3.34 -17.33
C GLY A 56 -5.87 -4.52 -17.21
N GLY A 57 -6.36 -5.75 -17.52
CA GLY A 57 -5.54 -6.96 -17.49
C GLY A 57 -4.44 -6.94 -18.56
N GLU A 58 -4.77 -6.60 -19.81
CA GLU A 58 -3.78 -6.49 -20.89
C GLU A 58 -2.73 -5.41 -20.58
N CYS A 59 -3.15 -4.26 -20.03
CA CYS A 59 -2.24 -3.23 -19.59
C CYS A 59 -1.32 -3.73 -18.48
N ARG A 60 -1.86 -4.44 -17.49
CA ARG A 60 -1.08 -5.02 -16.39
C ARG A 60 -0.03 -5.99 -16.91
N ASP A 61 -0.40 -6.88 -17.82
CA ASP A 61 0.49 -7.91 -18.37
C ASP A 61 1.62 -7.30 -19.18
N ASP A 62 1.35 -6.32 -20.03
CA ASP A 62 2.39 -5.58 -20.79
C ASP A 62 3.40 -4.90 -19.84
N MET A 63 2.91 -4.26 -18.77
CA MET A 63 3.75 -3.56 -17.80
C MET A 63 4.55 -4.52 -16.93
N LEU A 64 3.96 -5.66 -16.58
CA LEU A 64 4.60 -6.69 -15.79
C LEU A 64 5.74 -7.36 -16.56
N CYS A 65 5.53 -7.71 -17.82
CA CYS A 65 6.59 -8.23 -18.69
C CYS A 65 7.75 -7.24 -18.78
N TYR A 66 7.43 -5.97 -19.00
CA TYR A 66 8.46 -4.94 -19.05
C TYR A 66 9.19 -4.75 -17.71
N TYR A 67 8.45 -4.72 -16.58
CA TYR A 67 9.05 -4.65 -15.25
C TYR A 67 10.09 -5.76 -15.00
N LYS A 68 9.74 -7.01 -15.35
CA LYS A 68 10.63 -8.17 -15.18
C LYS A 68 11.93 -8.00 -15.98
N LEU A 69 11.82 -7.60 -17.25
CA LEU A 69 12.97 -7.34 -18.10
C LEU A 69 13.82 -6.15 -17.62
N ALA A 70 13.17 -5.07 -17.17
CA ALA A 70 13.88 -3.91 -16.62
C ALA A 70 14.63 -4.26 -15.33
N THR A 71 14.07 -5.14 -14.49
CA THR A 71 14.75 -5.64 -13.28
C THR A 71 15.95 -6.51 -13.64
N GLN A 72 15.83 -7.41 -14.63
CA GLN A 72 16.97 -8.18 -15.14
C GLN A 72 18.04 -7.26 -15.74
N ALA A 73 17.64 -6.21 -16.47
CA ALA A 73 18.57 -5.24 -16.99
C ALA A 73 19.29 -4.46 -15.86
N ALA A 74 18.58 -4.13 -14.78
CA ALA A 74 19.18 -3.50 -13.61
C ALA A 74 20.29 -4.37 -12.97
N ASP A 75 20.08 -5.69 -12.93
CA ASP A 75 21.08 -6.63 -12.42
C ASP A 75 22.25 -6.81 -13.41
N LEU A 76 21.96 -6.93 -14.71
CA LEU A 76 22.95 -7.09 -15.76
C LEU A 76 23.90 -5.88 -15.85
N PHE A 77 23.38 -4.68 -15.72
CA PHE A 77 24.14 -3.43 -15.83
C PHE A 77 24.57 -2.86 -14.47
N ARG A 78 24.40 -3.61 -13.39
CA ARG A 78 24.76 -3.17 -12.04
C ARG A 78 26.24 -2.73 -11.97
N GLY A 79 26.46 -1.54 -11.42
CA GLY A 79 27.80 -0.97 -11.31
C GLY A 79 28.35 -0.35 -12.60
N ASN A 80 27.60 -0.38 -13.68
CA ASN A 80 27.98 0.21 -14.94
C ASN A 80 27.09 1.44 -15.25
N SER A 81 27.70 2.56 -15.56
CA SER A 81 26.98 3.77 -15.98
C SER A 81 26.59 3.65 -17.45
N VAL A 82 25.39 3.15 -17.72
CA VAL A 82 24.84 3.12 -19.08
C VAL A 82 24.37 4.53 -19.43
N PRO A 83 24.74 5.11 -20.59
CA PRO A 83 24.38 6.48 -20.96
C PRO A 83 22.92 6.56 -21.46
N ILE A 84 21.98 6.12 -20.63
CA ILE A 84 20.55 6.13 -20.88
C ILE A 84 19.88 7.05 -19.87
N SER A 85 18.96 7.87 -20.34
CA SER A 85 18.10 8.70 -19.49
C SER A 85 16.66 8.29 -19.69
N PHE A 86 16.07 7.70 -18.65
CA PHE A 86 14.68 7.28 -18.62
C PHE A 86 13.81 8.41 -18.09
N ARG A 87 13.10 9.11 -18.96
CA ARG A 87 12.21 10.19 -18.55
C ARG A 87 10.82 9.64 -18.28
N TRP A 88 10.26 10.01 -17.12
CA TRP A 88 8.92 9.66 -16.71
C TRP A 88 8.13 10.89 -16.29
N GLN A 89 6.87 10.94 -16.72
CA GLN A 89 5.90 11.96 -16.33
C GLN A 89 5.16 11.51 -15.07
N ASP A 90 4.86 12.46 -14.18
CA ASP A 90 4.04 12.21 -13.00
C ASP A 90 2.63 11.78 -13.40
N SER A 91 2.03 10.83 -12.65
CA SER A 91 0.72 10.28 -12.94
C SER A 91 -0.44 11.22 -12.59
N PHE A 92 -0.21 12.20 -11.72
CA PHE A 92 -1.19 13.18 -11.29
C PHE A 92 -0.97 14.56 -11.93
N ASP A 93 0.27 14.90 -12.30
CA ASP A 93 0.65 16.18 -12.89
C ASP A 93 1.41 15.99 -14.19
N LYS A 94 0.75 16.32 -15.31
CA LYS A 94 1.33 16.14 -16.65
C LYS A 94 2.53 17.05 -16.93
N ASP A 95 2.66 18.13 -16.18
CA ASP A 95 3.72 19.13 -16.40
C ASP A 95 4.99 18.77 -15.63
N VAL A 96 4.93 17.78 -14.73
CA VAL A 96 6.06 17.31 -13.94
C VAL A 96 6.66 16.06 -14.56
N THR A 97 7.97 16.13 -14.85
CA THR A 97 8.75 15.00 -15.36
C THR A 97 10.09 14.92 -14.65
N CYS A 98 10.55 13.70 -14.35
CA CYS A 98 11.89 13.42 -13.87
C CYS A 98 12.58 12.39 -14.75
N ALA A 99 13.93 12.38 -14.71
CA ALA A 99 14.72 11.45 -15.48
C ALA A 99 15.70 10.72 -14.56
N GLY A 100 15.71 9.39 -14.64
CA GLY A 100 16.69 8.52 -13.99
C GLY A 100 17.65 7.91 -15.02
N SER A 101 18.85 7.57 -14.60
CA SER A 101 19.89 7.05 -15.46
C SER A 101 20.17 5.54 -15.29
N ASP A 102 19.33 4.83 -14.52
CA ASP A 102 19.50 3.40 -14.27
C ASP A 102 18.21 2.61 -14.50
N PHE A 103 18.36 1.32 -14.77
CA PHE A 103 17.23 0.42 -14.98
C PHE A 103 16.43 0.12 -13.71
N GLY A 104 16.97 0.35 -12.53
CA GLY A 104 16.24 0.24 -11.26
C GLY A 104 15.15 1.30 -11.17
N TYR A 105 15.47 2.55 -11.56
CA TYR A 105 14.48 3.63 -11.67
C TYR A 105 13.39 3.30 -12.69
N GLU A 106 13.78 2.81 -13.86
CA GLU A 106 12.85 2.39 -14.92
C GLU A 106 11.93 1.26 -14.45
N ALA A 107 12.49 0.25 -13.74
CA ALA A 107 11.74 -0.85 -13.14
C ALA A 107 10.74 -0.37 -12.07
N ALA A 108 11.14 0.58 -11.21
CA ALA A 108 10.25 1.15 -10.20
C ALA A 108 9.06 1.89 -10.85
N CYS A 109 9.29 2.66 -11.91
CA CYS A 109 8.23 3.33 -12.67
C CYS A 109 7.30 2.33 -13.38
N ALA A 110 7.84 1.28 -13.98
CA ALA A 110 7.06 0.22 -14.60
C ALA A 110 6.19 -0.53 -13.56
N LEU A 111 6.74 -0.84 -12.39
CA LEU A 111 6.02 -1.51 -11.31
C LEU A 111 4.91 -0.62 -10.73
N PHE A 112 5.12 0.69 -10.62
CA PHE A 112 4.06 1.64 -10.27
C PHE A 112 2.89 1.52 -11.26
N ASN A 113 3.17 1.39 -12.55
CA ASN A 113 2.13 1.20 -13.56
C ASN A 113 1.40 -0.14 -13.45
N VAL A 114 2.08 -1.21 -13.01
CA VAL A 114 1.42 -2.50 -12.67
C VAL A 114 0.42 -2.28 -11.54
N ALA A 115 0.79 -1.54 -10.49
CA ALA A 115 -0.14 -1.21 -9.40
C ALA A 115 -1.33 -0.36 -9.89
N ALA A 116 -1.06 0.62 -10.78
CA ALA A 116 -2.11 1.45 -11.38
C ALA A 116 -3.10 0.61 -12.19
N ALA A 117 -2.61 -0.28 -13.05
CA ALA A 117 -3.45 -1.19 -13.85
C ALA A 117 -4.26 -2.13 -12.96
N THR A 118 -3.66 -2.68 -11.90
CA THR A 118 -4.34 -3.54 -10.92
C THR A 118 -5.45 -2.77 -10.19
N SER A 119 -5.20 -1.51 -9.81
CA SER A 119 -6.23 -0.65 -9.19
C SER A 119 -7.38 -0.33 -10.15
N PHE A 120 -7.09 -0.15 -11.44
CA PHE A 120 -8.11 0.05 -12.46
C PHE A 120 -8.97 -1.21 -12.65
N MET A 121 -8.36 -2.40 -12.70
CA MET A 121 -9.09 -3.67 -12.72
C MET A 121 -10.05 -3.77 -11.52
N ALA A 122 -9.57 -3.47 -10.32
CA ALA A 122 -10.39 -3.50 -9.11
C ALA A 122 -11.63 -2.58 -9.19
N THR A 123 -11.49 -1.38 -9.79
CA THR A 123 -12.60 -0.45 -9.94
C THR A 123 -13.56 -0.82 -11.05
N SER A 124 -13.12 -1.61 -12.03
CA SER A 124 -13.91 -2.06 -13.18
C SER A 124 -14.76 -3.29 -12.89
N GLU A 125 -14.50 -4.01 -11.78
CA GLU A 125 -15.28 -5.19 -11.40
C GLU A 125 -16.70 -4.85 -10.97
N ASP A 126 -17.65 -5.70 -11.36
CA ASP A 126 -19.04 -5.61 -10.91
C ASP A 126 -19.19 -6.10 -9.47
N ARG A 127 -19.09 -5.16 -8.51
CA ARG A 127 -19.30 -5.46 -7.09
C ARG A 127 -20.76 -5.78 -6.71
N GLY A 128 -21.70 -5.73 -7.67
CA GLY A 128 -23.05 -6.26 -7.52
C GLY A 128 -23.06 -7.78 -7.42
N SER A 129 -22.18 -8.44 -8.15
CA SER A 129 -21.98 -9.89 -8.11
C SER A 129 -21.01 -10.29 -7.01
N GLU A 130 -21.13 -11.53 -6.53
CA GLU A 130 -20.23 -12.06 -5.50
C GLU A 130 -18.82 -12.27 -6.03
N GLU A 131 -18.70 -12.79 -7.25
CA GLU A 131 -17.40 -13.01 -7.90
C GLU A 131 -16.68 -11.67 -8.18
N GLY A 132 -17.38 -10.68 -8.72
CA GLY A 132 -16.80 -9.35 -8.96
C GLY A 132 -16.41 -8.64 -7.66
N MET A 133 -17.19 -8.81 -6.58
CA MET A 133 -16.82 -8.31 -5.25
C MET A 133 -15.53 -8.94 -4.75
N LYS A 134 -15.37 -10.26 -4.89
CA LYS A 134 -14.16 -10.98 -4.49
C LYS A 134 -12.95 -10.53 -5.32
N LYS A 135 -13.11 -10.44 -6.66
CA LYS A 135 -12.04 -9.97 -7.56
C LYS A 135 -11.62 -8.54 -7.22
N ALA A 136 -12.57 -7.62 -7.06
CA ALA A 136 -12.28 -6.24 -6.69
C ALA A 136 -11.46 -6.16 -5.40
N CYS A 137 -11.88 -6.90 -4.36
CA CYS A 137 -11.16 -6.97 -3.08
C CYS A 137 -9.74 -7.49 -3.25
N THR A 138 -9.55 -8.58 -4.01
CA THR A 138 -8.24 -9.16 -4.28
C THR A 138 -7.33 -8.18 -5.01
N TYR A 139 -7.81 -7.56 -6.09
CA TYR A 139 -7.01 -6.59 -6.86
C TYR A 139 -6.62 -5.36 -6.03
N PHE A 140 -7.48 -4.86 -5.15
CA PHE A 140 -7.10 -3.77 -4.25
C PHE A 140 -6.00 -4.19 -3.26
N GLN A 141 -6.04 -5.41 -2.73
CA GLN A 141 -4.99 -5.94 -1.84
C GLN A 141 -3.68 -6.17 -2.60
N GLU A 142 -3.73 -6.67 -3.84
CA GLU A 142 -2.57 -6.81 -4.73
C GLU A 142 -1.96 -5.43 -5.05
N ALA A 143 -2.77 -4.45 -5.45
CA ALA A 143 -2.29 -3.10 -5.70
C ALA A 143 -1.59 -2.50 -4.47
N ALA A 144 -2.13 -2.71 -3.26
CA ALA A 144 -1.49 -2.28 -2.02
C ALA A 144 -0.14 -2.98 -1.78
N GLY A 145 -0.05 -4.28 -2.07
CA GLY A 145 1.20 -5.06 -1.95
C GLY A 145 2.24 -4.61 -2.97
N ILE A 146 1.84 -4.40 -4.22
CA ILE A 146 2.74 -3.90 -5.28
C ILE A 146 3.28 -2.50 -4.92
N LEU A 147 2.45 -1.59 -4.40
CA LEU A 147 2.89 -0.26 -3.95
C LEU A 147 3.94 -0.33 -2.84
N ASN A 148 3.86 -1.30 -1.92
CA ASN A 148 4.92 -1.53 -0.93
C ASN A 148 6.23 -1.94 -1.61
N THR A 149 6.18 -2.81 -2.63
CA THR A 149 7.37 -3.19 -3.38
C THR A 149 7.97 -1.99 -4.14
N VAL A 150 7.13 -1.13 -4.74
CA VAL A 150 7.60 0.13 -5.36
C VAL A 150 8.31 1.00 -4.33
N LYS A 151 7.71 1.17 -3.14
CA LYS A 151 8.33 1.93 -2.04
C LYS A 151 9.69 1.37 -1.63
N ASP A 152 9.82 0.06 -1.56
CA ASP A 152 11.10 -0.60 -1.24
C ASP A 152 12.15 -0.39 -2.34
N LEU A 153 11.73 -0.39 -3.61
CA LEU A 153 12.60 -0.06 -4.74
C LEU A 153 13.09 1.39 -4.67
N VAL A 154 12.18 2.33 -4.41
CA VAL A 154 12.53 3.76 -4.28
C VAL A 154 13.50 3.99 -3.12
N ASN A 155 13.25 3.37 -1.95
CA ASN A 155 14.13 3.48 -0.80
C ASN A 155 15.53 2.91 -1.07
N ARG A 156 15.62 1.79 -1.79
CA ARG A 156 16.91 1.17 -2.14
C ARG A 156 17.65 1.92 -3.24
N GLY A 157 16.91 2.45 -4.21
CA GLY A 157 17.48 3.19 -5.34
C GLY A 157 18.06 4.53 -4.93
N ALA A 158 17.51 5.16 -3.88
CA ALA A 158 17.92 6.44 -3.33
C ALA A 158 18.17 7.52 -4.41
N TRP A 159 17.34 7.52 -5.46
CA TRP A 159 17.47 8.47 -6.57
C TRP A 159 17.28 9.90 -6.07
N PRO A 160 18.15 10.83 -6.48
CA PRO A 160 18.13 12.21 -5.98
C PRO A 160 16.84 12.94 -6.41
N ASP A 161 16.35 12.64 -7.60
CA ASP A 161 15.16 13.25 -8.17
C ASP A 161 14.19 12.15 -8.63
N VAL A 162 12.97 12.19 -8.09
CA VAL A 162 11.84 11.33 -8.51
C VAL A 162 10.61 12.21 -8.70
N THR A 163 9.68 11.76 -9.54
CA THR A 163 8.37 12.41 -9.65
C THR A 163 7.62 12.30 -8.32
N PRO A 164 6.78 13.31 -7.94
CA PRO A 164 6.02 13.31 -6.68
C PRO A 164 5.21 12.04 -6.41
N ASP A 165 4.71 11.38 -7.46
CA ASP A 165 3.96 10.12 -7.37
C ASP A 165 4.81 8.91 -6.89
N LEU A 166 6.12 9.01 -6.94
CA LEU A 166 7.05 8.04 -6.33
C LEU A 166 7.52 8.46 -4.92
N SER A 167 7.05 9.59 -4.40
CA SER A 167 7.39 9.96 -3.02
C SER A 167 6.83 8.95 -2.02
N ILE A 168 7.58 8.69 -0.95
CA ILE A 168 7.20 7.73 0.09
C ILE A 168 5.82 8.07 0.68
N ASN A 169 5.54 9.36 0.91
CA ASN A 169 4.26 9.80 1.45
C ASN A 169 3.09 9.49 0.51
N LEU A 170 3.27 9.68 -0.81
CA LEU A 170 2.20 9.38 -1.76
C LEU A 170 2.03 7.88 -1.99
N LEU A 171 3.13 7.12 -2.06
CA LEU A 171 3.08 5.67 -2.13
C LEU A 171 2.37 5.06 -0.90
N ASP A 172 2.67 5.56 0.31
CA ASP A 172 1.96 5.15 1.52
C ASP A 172 0.47 5.55 1.47
N ALA A 173 0.16 6.75 1.00
CA ALA A 173 -1.23 7.19 0.88
C ALA A 173 -2.03 6.29 -0.08
N LEU A 174 -1.46 5.97 -1.25
CA LEU A 174 -2.07 5.06 -2.21
C LEU A 174 -2.22 3.65 -1.64
N HIS A 175 -1.21 3.15 -0.92
CA HIS A 175 -1.26 1.87 -0.22
C HIS A 175 -2.44 1.79 0.74
N PHE A 176 -2.57 2.75 1.67
CA PHE A 176 -3.68 2.78 2.62
C PHE A 176 -5.03 2.97 1.94
N LEU A 177 -5.09 3.76 0.86
CA LEU A 177 -6.31 3.92 0.08
C LEU A 177 -6.74 2.60 -0.58
N MET A 178 -5.82 1.83 -1.15
CA MET A 178 -6.13 0.52 -1.72
C MET A 178 -6.67 -0.43 -0.64
N LEU A 179 -6.04 -0.50 0.53
CA LEU A 179 -6.54 -1.29 1.65
C LEU A 179 -7.91 -0.81 2.15
N ALA A 180 -8.14 0.51 2.23
CA ALA A 180 -9.44 1.07 2.61
C ALA A 180 -10.54 0.65 1.64
N GLN A 181 -10.25 0.59 0.34
CA GLN A 181 -11.19 0.16 -0.69
C GLN A 181 -11.42 -1.36 -0.66
N ALA A 182 -10.39 -2.15 -0.39
CA ALA A 182 -10.53 -3.58 -0.14
C ALA A 182 -11.40 -3.86 1.10
N GLN A 183 -11.17 -3.15 2.21
CA GLN A 183 -11.98 -3.27 3.43
C GLN A 183 -13.44 -2.82 3.19
N LYS A 184 -13.65 -1.81 2.34
CA LYS A 184 -15.00 -1.38 1.92
C LYS A 184 -15.74 -2.50 1.16
N CYS A 185 -15.07 -3.35 0.40
CA CYS A 185 -15.69 -4.54 -0.22
C CYS A 185 -16.25 -5.48 0.86
N PHE A 186 -15.52 -5.70 1.96
CA PHE A 186 -16.03 -6.48 3.09
C PHE A 186 -17.23 -5.81 3.77
N TYR A 187 -17.19 -4.49 3.96
CA TYR A 187 -18.33 -3.75 4.47
C TYR A 187 -19.55 -3.92 3.57
N GLU A 188 -19.42 -3.76 2.25
CA GLU A 188 -20.51 -3.92 1.29
C GLU A 188 -21.06 -5.36 1.30
N LYS A 189 -20.19 -6.37 1.45
CA LYS A 189 -20.59 -7.78 1.58
C LYS A 189 -21.33 -8.01 2.91
N ALA A 190 -20.79 -7.55 4.04
CA ALA A 190 -21.35 -7.75 5.36
C ALA A 190 -22.76 -7.12 5.49
N THR A 191 -22.94 -5.93 4.93
CA THR A 191 -24.25 -5.26 4.94
C THR A 191 -25.28 -5.96 4.06
N ARG A 192 -24.90 -6.46 2.88
CA ARG A 192 -25.80 -7.27 2.02
C ARG A 192 -26.19 -8.59 2.67
N ALA A 193 -25.26 -9.23 3.37
CA ALA A 193 -25.52 -10.48 4.09
C ALA A 193 -26.34 -10.28 5.38
N GLY A 194 -26.69 -9.06 5.74
CA GLY A 194 -27.44 -8.75 6.96
C GLY A 194 -26.70 -9.15 8.24
N MET A 195 -25.37 -9.03 8.25
CA MET A 195 -24.58 -9.34 9.44
C MET A 195 -24.96 -8.48 10.63
N LYS A 196 -24.73 -8.99 11.86
CA LYS A 196 -24.99 -8.28 13.10
C LYS A 196 -24.27 -6.94 13.14
N ASP A 197 -24.94 -5.91 13.62
CA ASP A 197 -24.39 -4.54 13.74
C ASP A 197 -23.07 -4.49 14.49
N ALA A 198 -22.85 -5.34 15.49
CA ALA A 198 -21.59 -5.43 16.24
C ALA A 198 -20.39 -5.82 15.37
N ILE A 199 -20.60 -6.69 14.37
CA ILE A 199 -19.57 -7.10 13.41
C ILE A 199 -19.33 -5.97 12.40
N VAL A 200 -20.41 -5.44 11.83
CA VAL A 200 -20.34 -4.34 10.85
C VAL A 200 -19.70 -3.10 11.46
N ALA A 201 -19.94 -2.82 12.76
CA ALA A 201 -19.29 -1.75 13.49
C ALA A 201 -17.75 -1.88 13.49
N LYS A 202 -17.22 -3.09 13.72
CA LYS A 202 -15.76 -3.35 13.73
C LYS A 202 -15.16 -3.23 12.32
N ILE A 203 -15.88 -3.73 11.31
CA ILE A 203 -15.45 -3.61 9.89
C ILE A 203 -15.43 -2.14 9.46
N THR A 204 -16.46 -1.36 9.81
CA THR A 204 -16.53 0.06 9.47
C THR A 204 -15.53 0.90 10.23
N ALA A 205 -15.20 0.52 11.48
CA ALA A 205 -14.14 1.16 12.25
C ALA A 205 -12.76 0.97 11.60
N GLU A 206 -12.50 -0.18 10.99
CA GLU A 206 -11.30 -0.39 10.21
C GLU A 206 -11.30 0.44 8.92
N CYS A 207 -12.43 0.49 8.18
CA CYS A 207 -12.55 1.38 7.02
C CYS A 207 -12.23 2.84 7.39
N ALA A 208 -12.81 3.35 8.49
CA ALA A 208 -12.57 4.70 8.97
C ALA A 208 -11.10 4.95 9.27
N GLY A 209 -10.43 3.98 9.92
CA GLY A 209 -9.00 4.03 10.22
C GLY A 209 -8.15 4.09 8.96
N LEU A 210 -8.37 3.19 8.00
CA LEU A 210 -7.60 3.14 6.75
C LEU A 210 -7.79 4.41 5.90
N TYR A 211 -9.01 4.94 5.78
CA TYR A 211 -9.24 6.22 5.10
C TYR A 211 -8.61 7.39 5.84
N LYS A 212 -8.56 7.37 7.18
CA LYS A 212 -7.86 8.37 7.99
C LYS A 212 -6.34 8.32 7.73
N ASP A 213 -5.77 7.11 7.69
CA ASP A 213 -4.35 6.91 7.42
C ASP A 213 -3.99 7.40 6.01
N ALA A 214 -4.80 7.06 4.99
CA ALA A 214 -4.64 7.56 3.63
C ALA A 214 -4.73 9.10 3.57
N SER A 215 -5.73 9.71 4.20
CA SER A 215 -5.92 11.16 4.26
C SER A 215 -4.75 11.87 4.93
N SER A 216 -4.24 11.32 6.03
CA SER A 216 -3.08 11.88 6.74
C SER A 216 -1.83 11.88 5.86
N ARG A 217 -1.56 10.78 5.15
CA ARG A 217 -0.40 10.66 4.25
C ARG A 217 -0.54 11.59 3.04
N LEU A 218 -1.74 11.70 2.46
CA LEU A 218 -2.03 12.65 1.38
C LEU A 218 -1.77 14.09 1.80
N GLY A 219 -2.09 14.46 3.04
CA GLY A 219 -1.82 15.80 3.58
C GLY A 219 -0.33 16.14 3.66
N HIS A 220 0.56 15.15 3.66
CA HIS A 220 2.01 15.32 3.63
C HIS A 220 2.64 15.06 2.25
N ALA A 221 1.85 14.65 1.26
CA ALA A 221 2.31 14.39 -0.08
C ALA A 221 2.15 15.64 -0.95
N THR A 222 3.13 15.89 -1.82
CA THR A 222 2.98 16.91 -2.86
C THR A 222 2.26 16.27 -4.04
N ILE A 223 1.01 16.60 -4.24
CA ILE A 223 0.23 16.17 -5.40
C ILE A 223 -0.03 17.39 -6.25
N GLY A 224 0.53 17.41 -7.47
CA GLY A 224 0.29 18.48 -8.45
C GLY A 224 -0.96 18.22 -9.28
N GLY A 225 -1.23 19.19 -10.19
CA GLY A 225 -2.29 19.07 -11.18
C GLY A 225 -3.71 19.32 -10.68
N SER A 226 -4.64 19.51 -11.62
CA SER A 226 -6.05 19.81 -11.32
C SER A 226 -6.80 18.61 -10.73
N GLY A 227 -6.39 17.37 -11.05
CA GLY A 227 -7.01 16.13 -10.55
C GLY A 227 -6.70 15.81 -9.08
N SER A 228 -5.68 16.45 -8.49
CA SER A 228 -5.28 16.21 -7.11
C SER A 228 -6.37 16.58 -6.09
N LYS A 229 -7.12 17.66 -6.36
CA LYS A 229 -8.22 18.11 -5.48
C LYS A 229 -9.37 17.10 -5.46
N ASP A 230 -9.71 16.52 -6.60
CA ASP A 230 -10.80 15.55 -6.71
C ASP A 230 -10.46 14.27 -5.92
N TRP A 231 -9.19 13.88 -5.91
CA TRP A 231 -8.71 12.73 -5.13
C TRP A 231 -8.78 12.97 -3.64
N LEU A 232 -8.30 14.12 -3.16
CA LEU A 232 -8.39 14.51 -1.75
C LEU A 232 -9.85 14.57 -1.29
N GLU A 233 -10.73 15.17 -2.09
CA GLU A 233 -12.16 15.22 -1.80
C GLU A 233 -12.76 13.82 -1.64
N VAL A 234 -12.45 12.87 -2.55
CA VAL A 234 -12.97 11.49 -2.49
C VAL A 234 -12.50 10.75 -1.23
N VAL A 235 -11.25 10.91 -0.84
CA VAL A 235 -10.74 10.29 0.39
C VAL A 235 -11.42 10.89 1.61
N GLU A 236 -11.57 12.24 1.66
CA GLU A 236 -12.18 12.93 2.79
C GLU A 236 -13.66 12.57 2.97
N TRP A 237 -14.46 12.52 1.89
CA TRP A 237 -15.87 12.15 2.06
C TRP A 237 -16.04 10.69 2.50
N ASN A 238 -15.23 9.74 1.99
CA ASN A 238 -15.27 8.37 2.48
C ASN A 238 -14.83 8.27 3.95
N LYS A 239 -13.79 8.99 4.36
CA LYS A 239 -13.37 9.09 5.76
C LYS A 239 -14.52 9.53 6.64
N LYS A 240 -15.21 10.64 6.29
CA LYS A 240 -16.37 11.13 7.04
C LYS A 240 -17.53 10.15 7.08
N LEU A 241 -17.82 9.50 5.94
CA LEU A 241 -18.84 8.48 5.88
C LEU A 241 -18.55 7.35 6.88
N PHE A 242 -17.36 6.76 6.84
CA PHE A 242 -17.02 5.63 7.71
C PHE A 242 -16.82 6.04 9.17
N GLU A 243 -16.33 7.26 9.45
CA GLU A 243 -16.36 7.84 10.79
C GLU A 243 -17.78 7.90 11.37
N GLY A 244 -18.78 8.18 10.55
CA GLY A 244 -20.18 8.15 10.96
C GLY A 244 -20.74 6.73 11.06
N MET A 245 -20.56 5.91 10.04
CA MET A 245 -21.14 4.58 9.97
C MET A 245 -20.65 3.64 11.06
N GLN A 246 -19.40 3.71 11.51
CA GLN A 246 -18.93 2.93 12.66
C GLN A 246 -19.73 3.21 13.94
N HIS A 247 -20.08 4.48 14.18
CA HIS A 247 -20.90 4.86 15.33
C HIS A 247 -22.38 4.50 15.15
N HIS A 248 -22.90 4.55 13.91
CA HIS A 248 -24.25 4.11 13.61
C HIS A 248 -24.47 2.64 13.98
N TYR A 249 -23.55 1.76 13.54
CA TYR A 249 -23.65 0.34 13.87
C TYR A 249 -23.32 0.05 15.35
N ALA A 250 -22.35 0.74 15.92
CA ALA A 250 -22.02 0.56 17.34
C ALA A 250 -23.12 1.02 18.31
N ALA A 251 -24.04 1.85 17.85
CA ALA A 251 -25.19 2.28 18.66
C ALA A 251 -26.13 1.12 19.04
N SER A 252 -26.18 0.04 18.25
CA SER A 252 -26.99 -1.15 18.54
C SER A 252 -26.56 -1.85 19.82
N ALA A 253 -25.27 -1.91 20.12
CA ALA A 253 -24.80 -2.52 21.36
C ALA A 253 -25.29 -1.77 22.62
N HIS A 254 -25.40 -0.44 22.55
CA HIS A 254 -25.95 0.37 23.64
C HIS A 254 -27.48 0.23 23.75
N GLU A 255 -28.17 0.06 22.61
CA GLU A 255 -29.59 -0.22 22.56
C GLU A 255 -29.92 -1.57 23.24
N GLU A 256 -29.17 -2.63 22.89
CA GLU A 256 -29.25 -3.97 23.49
C GLU A 256 -28.93 -3.96 25.00
N ALA A 257 -27.99 -3.10 25.42
CA ALA A 257 -27.63 -2.92 26.82
C ALA A 257 -28.57 -1.97 27.60
N HIS A 258 -29.60 -1.46 26.96
CA HIS A 258 -30.53 -0.45 27.53
C HIS A 258 -29.84 0.85 27.98
N GLU A 259 -28.77 1.25 27.30
CA GLU A 259 -27.98 2.48 27.56
C GLU A 259 -28.37 3.58 26.54
N TYR A 260 -29.59 4.06 26.63
CA TYR A 260 -30.24 4.92 25.61
C TYR A 260 -29.52 6.27 25.42
N GLY A 261 -29.00 6.85 26.49
CA GLY A 261 -28.21 8.07 26.42
C GLY A 261 -26.89 7.90 25.62
N LYS A 262 -26.20 6.76 25.78
CA LYS A 262 -24.99 6.43 25.01
C LYS A 262 -25.32 6.09 23.56
N GLN A 263 -26.44 5.38 23.33
CA GLN A 263 -26.96 5.12 21.98
C GLN A 263 -27.18 6.44 21.22
N LEU A 264 -27.90 7.38 21.83
CA LEU A 264 -28.21 8.68 21.25
C LEU A 264 -26.96 9.50 20.99
N SER A 265 -25.96 9.45 21.88
CA SER A 265 -24.66 10.09 21.70
C SER A 265 -23.96 9.61 20.41
N ARG A 266 -23.84 8.27 20.22
CA ARG A 266 -23.24 7.70 19.01
C ARG A 266 -24.01 8.05 17.74
N LEU A 267 -25.35 7.97 17.76
CA LEU A 267 -26.20 8.29 16.61
C LEU A 267 -26.14 9.77 16.25
N THR A 268 -26.03 10.67 17.23
CA THR A 268 -25.84 12.10 16.98
C THR A 268 -24.51 12.38 16.29
N TYR A 269 -23.43 11.80 16.77
CA TYR A 269 -22.13 11.89 16.12
C TYR A 269 -22.17 11.31 14.69
N ALA A 270 -22.76 10.13 14.52
CA ALA A 270 -22.91 9.46 13.23
C ALA A 270 -23.64 10.37 12.22
N THR A 271 -24.77 10.94 12.60
CA THR A 271 -25.56 11.83 11.73
C THR A 271 -24.74 13.03 11.28
N ASN A 272 -24.01 13.67 12.19
CA ASN A 272 -23.18 14.83 11.86
C ASN A 272 -22.06 14.47 10.87
N ARG A 273 -21.34 13.35 11.09
CA ARG A 273 -20.26 12.92 10.18
C ARG A 273 -20.77 12.54 8.80
N VAL A 274 -21.90 11.81 8.72
CA VAL A 274 -22.48 11.46 7.41
C VAL A 274 -23.02 12.70 6.70
N ALA A 275 -23.57 13.68 7.42
CA ALA A 275 -23.96 14.97 6.83
C ALA A 275 -22.76 15.74 6.24
N GLU A 276 -21.62 15.76 6.95
CA GLU A 276 -20.37 16.33 6.41
C GLU A 276 -19.95 15.62 5.11
N ALA A 277 -20.05 14.28 5.06
CA ALA A 277 -19.74 13.51 3.84
C ALA A 277 -20.67 13.89 2.68
N VAL A 278 -21.99 14.05 2.92
CA VAL A 278 -22.95 14.52 1.91
C VAL A 278 -22.60 15.92 1.39
N LEU A 279 -22.13 16.81 2.27
CA LEU A 279 -21.72 18.15 1.85
C LEU A 279 -20.46 18.15 0.97
N LEU A 280 -19.52 17.25 1.26
CA LEU A 280 -18.27 17.11 0.50
C LEU A 280 -18.50 16.45 -0.86
N CYS A 281 -19.43 15.50 -0.99
CA CYS A 281 -19.63 14.74 -2.22
C CYS A 281 -20.47 15.45 -3.30
N LYS A 282 -20.75 16.75 -3.18
CA LYS A 282 -21.62 17.51 -4.12
C LYS A 282 -21.16 17.48 -5.58
N LYS A 283 -19.86 17.30 -5.83
CA LYS A 283 -19.30 17.19 -7.18
C LYS A 283 -19.23 15.75 -7.71
N ALA A 284 -19.56 14.76 -6.88
CA ALA A 284 -19.54 13.35 -7.27
C ALA A 284 -20.63 13.04 -8.31
N PRO A 285 -20.51 11.92 -9.04
CA PRO A 285 -21.62 11.40 -9.86
C PRO A 285 -22.91 11.27 -9.05
N LYS A 286 -24.06 11.50 -9.69
CA LYS A 286 -25.38 11.54 -9.00
C LYS A 286 -25.68 10.26 -8.22
N GLU A 287 -25.37 9.12 -8.79
CA GLU A 287 -25.56 7.80 -8.16
C GLU A 287 -24.80 7.69 -6.84
N LEU A 288 -23.60 8.25 -6.78
CA LEU A 288 -22.82 8.27 -5.56
C LEU A 288 -23.38 9.27 -4.53
N GLN A 289 -23.80 10.45 -4.98
CA GLN A 289 -24.49 11.41 -4.10
C GLN A 289 -25.74 10.80 -3.47
N GLU A 290 -26.56 10.10 -4.25
CA GLU A 290 -27.75 9.41 -3.78
C GLU A 290 -27.44 8.35 -2.72
N GLN A 291 -26.35 7.59 -2.87
CA GLN A 291 -25.91 6.63 -1.86
C GLN A 291 -25.58 7.32 -0.53
N PHE A 292 -24.89 8.46 -0.56
CA PHE A 292 -24.55 9.21 0.66
C PHE A 292 -25.78 9.85 1.30
N VAL A 293 -26.71 10.38 0.51
CA VAL A 293 -27.99 10.92 0.99
C VAL A 293 -28.83 9.82 1.63
N THR A 294 -28.90 8.65 1.01
CA THR A 294 -29.60 7.48 1.56
C THR A 294 -28.99 7.06 2.91
N ALA A 295 -27.68 6.97 2.99
CA ALA A 295 -26.97 6.66 4.24
C ALA A 295 -27.30 7.70 5.33
N HIS A 296 -27.29 8.99 5.00
CA HIS A 296 -27.67 10.06 5.92
C HIS A 296 -29.11 9.94 6.39
N THR A 297 -30.05 9.66 5.50
CA THR A 297 -31.47 9.49 5.83
C THR A 297 -31.65 8.37 6.84
N VAL A 298 -31.09 7.19 6.60
CA VAL A 298 -31.16 6.03 7.50
C VAL A 298 -30.59 6.34 8.88
N VAL A 299 -29.40 6.95 8.94
CA VAL A 299 -28.77 7.31 10.22
C VAL A 299 -29.58 8.36 10.98
N ASN A 300 -30.10 9.38 10.28
CA ASN A 300 -30.86 10.47 10.89
C ASN A 300 -32.26 9.99 11.40
N GLU A 301 -32.93 9.11 10.67
CA GLU A 301 -34.21 8.53 11.13
C GLU A 301 -34.00 7.69 12.39
N ARG A 302 -32.94 6.89 12.46
CA ARG A 302 -32.62 6.12 13.66
C ARG A 302 -32.28 7.04 14.84
N ARG A 303 -31.52 8.11 14.60
CA ARG A 303 -31.25 9.13 15.63
C ARG A 303 -32.52 9.80 16.11
N ALA A 304 -33.41 10.18 15.19
CA ALA A 304 -34.67 10.85 15.55
C ALA A 304 -35.55 9.96 16.43
N ARG A 305 -35.65 8.67 16.13
CA ARG A 305 -36.36 7.68 16.97
C ARG A 305 -35.73 7.57 18.35
N ALA A 306 -34.42 7.30 18.40
CA ALA A 306 -33.71 7.18 19.67
C ALA A 306 -33.80 8.44 20.53
N LYS A 307 -33.77 9.63 19.90
CA LYS A 307 -33.97 10.90 20.60
C LYS A 307 -35.37 11.01 21.20
N LYS A 308 -36.41 10.69 20.41
CA LYS A 308 -37.80 10.72 20.89
C LYS A 308 -38.01 9.77 22.07
N ASP A 309 -37.47 8.54 21.96
CA ASP A 309 -37.61 7.52 23.00
C ASP A 309 -36.88 7.94 24.28
N ASN A 310 -35.69 8.51 24.15
CA ASN A 310 -34.94 9.02 25.28
C ASN A 310 -35.65 10.21 25.93
N ASP A 311 -36.14 11.19 25.16
CA ASP A 311 -36.77 12.41 25.68
C ASP A 311 -38.14 12.11 26.37
N MET A 312 -38.88 11.09 25.91
CA MET A 312 -40.23 10.81 26.38
C MET A 312 -40.32 9.66 27.41
N VAL A 313 -39.36 8.72 27.36
CA VAL A 313 -39.45 7.49 28.16
C VAL A 313 -38.29 7.34 29.12
N TYR A 314 -37.06 7.40 28.62
CA TYR A 314 -35.89 6.99 29.41
C TYR A 314 -35.25 8.14 30.17
N ASN A 315 -35.26 9.35 29.62
CA ASN A 315 -34.68 10.57 30.21
C ASN A 315 -33.19 10.41 30.65
N GLU A 316 -32.44 9.57 29.96
CA GLU A 316 -31.03 9.37 30.26
C GLU A 316 -30.17 10.56 29.81
N LYS A 317 -29.14 10.85 30.61
CA LYS A 317 -28.13 11.85 30.23
C LYS A 317 -27.37 11.37 29.01
N VAL A 318 -27.28 12.22 27.97
CA VAL A 318 -26.49 11.97 26.77
C VAL A 318 -25.04 12.39 27.01
N PRO A 319 -24.09 11.44 27.12
CA PRO A 319 -22.69 11.80 27.33
C PRO A 319 -22.03 12.29 26.03
N PRO A 320 -20.95 13.08 26.11
CA PRO A 320 -20.12 13.37 24.94
C PRO A 320 -19.57 12.09 24.35
N VAL A 321 -19.53 11.98 23.02
CA VAL A 321 -19.12 10.74 22.32
C VAL A 321 -17.67 10.37 22.62
N GLU A 322 -16.82 11.34 22.91
CA GLU A 322 -15.40 11.19 23.26
C GLU A 322 -15.21 10.45 24.60
N THR A 323 -16.23 10.46 25.46
CA THR A 323 -16.20 9.74 26.76
C THR A 323 -16.59 8.27 26.62
N LEU A 324 -17.10 7.86 25.46
CA LEU A 324 -17.49 6.48 25.20
C LEU A 324 -16.25 5.66 24.79
N PRO A 325 -16.25 4.35 25.07
CA PRO A 325 -15.16 3.47 24.67
C PRO A 325 -14.84 3.59 23.17
N ALA A 326 -13.57 3.58 22.86
CA ALA A 326 -13.10 3.50 21.46
C ALA A 326 -13.68 2.25 20.79
N LEU A 327 -13.98 2.35 19.50
CA LEU A 327 -14.50 1.22 18.73
C LEU A 327 -13.37 0.28 18.35
N GLU A 328 -13.59 -1.00 18.55
CA GLU A 328 -12.65 -2.04 18.11
C GLU A 328 -12.61 -2.10 16.59
N ARG A 329 -11.41 -2.17 16.03
CA ARG A 329 -11.18 -2.30 14.60
C ARG A 329 -10.95 -3.76 14.23
N LYS A 330 -11.56 -4.22 13.14
CA LYS A 330 -11.32 -5.56 12.59
C LYS A 330 -10.84 -5.44 11.15
N ALA A 331 -9.54 -5.68 10.96
CA ALA A 331 -8.96 -5.78 9.64
C ALA A 331 -9.37 -7.12 8.99
N MET A 332 -10.02 -7.03 7.83
CA MET A 332 -10.40 -8.16 6.99
C MET A 332 -9.46 -8.29 5.80
N VAL A 333 -8.57 -7.32 5.61
CA VAL A 333 -7.68 -7.19 4.46
C VAL A 333 -6.24 -6.99 4.91
N LYS A 334 -5.32 -7.41 4.04
CA LYS A 334 -3.89 -7.17 4.18
C LYS A 334 -3.29 -6.93 2.80
N PRO A 335 -2.13 -6.26 2.70
CA PRO A 335 -1.44 -6.18 1.42
C PRO A 335 -1.06 -7.59 0.98
N VAL A 336 -1.39 -7.94 -0.27
CA VAL A 336 -1.03 -9.20 -0.88
C VAL A 336 0.14 -8.93 -1.81
N HIS A 337 1.28 -9.55 -1.52
CA HIS A 337 2.41 -9.55 -2.44
C HIS A 337 2.17 -10.68 -3.46
N PRO A 338 1.90 -10.37 -4.70
CA PRO A 338 1.74 -11.38 -5.73
C PRO A 338 3.12 -11.93 -6.12
N LEU A 339 3.73 -12.75 -5.25
CA LEU A 339 5.10 -13.27 -5.40
C LEU A 339 5.28 -13.92 -6.77
N GLU A 340 4.37 -14.80 -7.18
CA GLU A 340 4.40 -15.45 -8.50
C GLU A 340 4.34 -14.44 -9.65
N LEU A 341 3.58 -13.36 -9.48
CA LEU A 341 3.46 -12.30 -10.47
C LEU A 341 4.76 -11.50 -10.59
N LEU A 342 5.44 -11.25 -9.46
CA LEU A 342 6.63 -10.43 -9.36
C LEU A 342 7.93 -11.23 -9.42
N GLU A 343 7.88 -12.57 -9.43
CA GLU A 343 9.06 -13.39 -9.63
C GLU A 343 9.73 -13.05 -10.96
N VAL A 344 11.00 -12.66 -10.86
CA VAL A 344 11.85 -12.35 -12.01
C VAL A 344 12.70 -13.58 -12.26
N PRO A 345 12.51 -14.28 -13.39
CA PRO A 345 13.37 -15.41 -13.71
C PRO A 345 14.82 -14.94 -13.85
N PRO A 346 15.82 -15.73 -13.41
CA PRO A 346 17.20 -15.36 -13.62
C PRO A 346 17.48 -15.31 -15.13
N LEU A 347 18.32 -14.35 -15.53
CA LEU A 347 18.89 -14.38 -16.88
C LEU A 347 19.66 -15.70 -17.07
N PRO A 348 19.58 -16.33 -18.24
CA PRO A 348 20.47 -17.45 -18.55
C PRO A 348 21.92 -16.99 -18.34
N GLU A 349 22.68 -17.78 -17.57
CA GLU A 349 24.08 -17.46 -17.34
C GLU A 349 24.77 -17.29 -18.70
N PRO A 350 25.49 -16.18 -18.93
CA PRO A 350 26.19 -16.02 -20.17
C PRO A 350 27.16 -17.20 -20.31
N SER A 351 27.06 -17.93 -21.41
CA SER A 351 27.98 -19.00 -21.75
C SER A 351 29.35 -18.38 -22.13
N ILE A 352 29.97 -17.74 -21.13
CA ILE A 352 31.32 -17.21 -21.28
C ILE A 352 32.26 -18.39 -21.11
N THR A 353 32.51 -19.10 -22.19
CA THR A 353 33.76 -19.85 -22.34
C THR A 353 34.87 -18.81 -22.33
N ARG A 354 35.39 -18.51 -21.14
CA ARG A 354 36.67 -17.78 -21.01
C ARG A 354 37.73 -18.62 -21.72
N GLN A 355 37.99 -18.32 -22.97
CA GLN A 355 39.28 -18.69 -23.53
C GLN A 355 40.36 -17.88 -22.81
N PRO A 356 41.38 -18.51 -22.25
CA PRO A 356 42.49 -17.78 -21.66
C PRO A 356 43.22 -17.04 -22.79
N THR A 357 43.07 -15.71 -22.83
CA THR A 357 43.93 -14.90 -23.66
C THR A 357 45.36 -14.92 -23.09
N PRO A 358 46.41 -15.05 -23.93
CA PRO A 358 47.78 -14.98 -23.47
C PRO A 358 48.06 -13.60 -22.88
N SER A 359 48.75 -13.61 -21.78
CA SER A 359 49.22 -12.47 -21.01
C SER A 359 50.00 -11.45 -21.84
N GLU A 360 49.48 -10.24 -22.01
CA GLU A 360 50.29 -9.05 -22.10
C GLU A 360 50.02 -8.16 -20.87
N PRO A 361 51.03 -7.90 -20.03
CA PRO A 361 50.90 -6.97 -18.96
C PRO A 361 51.33 -5.58 -19.43
N SER A 362 50.53 -4.55 -19.32
CA SER A 362 51.10 -3.30 -18.89
C SER A 362 50.18 -2.08 -18.79
N ALA A 363 49.17 -1.90 -19.59
CA ALA A 363 48.43 -0.63 -19.56
C ALA A 363 47.38 -0.55 -18.46
N VAL A 364 46.72 -1.68 -18.13
CA VAL A 364 45.66 -1.69 -17.10
C VAL A 364 46.25 -1.69 -15.68
N ALA A 365 47.41 -2.34 -15.49
CA ALA A 365 48.08 -2.36 -14.19
C ALA A 365 48.62 -0.98 -13.80
N GLU A 366 49.12 -0.20 -14.74
CA GLU A 366 49.58 1.18 -14.50
C GLU A 366 48.40 2.13 -14.17
N VAL A 367 47.24 1.99 -14.85
CA VAL A 367 46.06 2.78 -14.57
C VAL A 367 45.47 2.41 -13.21
N MET A 368 45.41 1.12 -12.84
CA MET A 368 44.93 0.66 -11.54
C MET A 368 45.87 1.06 -10.41
N GLN A 369 47.17 1.08 -10.64
CA GLN A 369 48.16 1.54 -9.66
C GLN A 369 48.07 3.07 -9.46
N HIS A 370 47.77 3.83 -10.50
CA HIS A 370 47.50 5.28 -10.40
C HIS A 370 46.19 5.60 -9.70
N LEU A 371 45.12 4.80 -9.93
CA LEU A 371 43.85 4.92 -9.22
C LEU A 371 43.99 4.56 -7.73
N ALA A 372 44.69 3.47 -7.41
CA ALA A 372 44.93 3.07 -6.02
C ALA A 372 45.77 4.11 -5.25
N LEU A 373 46.70 4.77 -5.91
CA LEU A 373 47.49 5.87 -5.32
C LEU A 373 46.64 7.13 -5.11
N SER A 374 45.65 7.39 -5.97
CA SER A 374 44.73 8.51 -5.80
C SER A 374 43.68 8.28 -4.72
N GLU A 375 43.21 7.05 -4.55
CA GLU A 375 42.29 6.68 -3.45
C GLU A 375 43.00 6.72 -2.09
N ALA A 376 44.23 6.21 -1.99
CA ALA A 376 45.05 6.29 -0.79
C ALA A 376 45.38 7.75 -0.40
N ALA A 377 45.56 8.62 -1.38
CA ALA A 377 45.76 10.06 -1.13
C ALA A 377 44.48 10.75 -0.67
N ALA A 378 43.33 10.35 -1.19
CA ALA A 378 42.02 10.86 -0.75
C ALA A 378 41.64 10.39 0.65
N GLU A 379 41.93 9.12 0.99
CA GLU A 379 41.75 8.59 2.34
C GLU A 379 42.65 9.29 3.37
N ALA A 380 43.92 9.53 3.02
CA ALA A 380 44.87 10.27 3.86
C ALA A 380 44.41 11.71 4.11
N ALA A 381 43.84 12.37 3.09
CA ALA A 381 43.29 13.72 3.21
C ALA A 381 42.04 13.76 4.08
N THR A 382 41.19 12.73 4.00
CA THR A 382 39.98 12.61 4.81
C THR A 382 40.32 12.34 6.29
N LEU A 383 41.30 11.48 6.56
CA LEU A 383 41.83 11.22 7.90
C LEU A 383 42.49 12.45 8.53
N ALA A 384 43.23 13.25 7.73
CA ALA A 384 43.82 14.50 8.20
C ALA A 384 42.75 15.55 8.52
N ALA A 385 41.69 15.63 7.74
CA ALA A 385 40.54 16.53 7.99
C ALA A 385 39.75 16.09 9.24
N ALA A 386 39.56 14.80 9.44
CA ALA A 386 38.91 14.27 10.63
C ALA A 386 39.72 14.50 11.91
N ALA A 387 41.05 14.38 11.84
CA ALA A 387 41.97 14.68 12.96
C ALA A 387 41.95 16.19 13.31
N ALA A 388 41.88 17.06 12.32
CA ALA A 388 41.78 18.51 12.51
C ALA A 388 40.43 18.89 13.14
N ALA A 389 39.33 18.23 12.74
CA ALA A 389 38.00 18.45 13.32
C ALA A 389 37.92 17.92 14.77
N ALA A 390 38.56 16.81 15.09
CA ALA A 390 38.64 16.27 16.45
C ALA A 390 39.45 17.19 17.39
N HIS A 391 40.50 17.83 16.88
CA HIS A 391 41.30 18.80 17.64
C HIS A 391 40.52 20.09 17.91
N ALA A 392 39.67 20.54 16.97
CA ALA A 392 38.80 21.69 17.13
C ALA A 392 37.63 21.43 18.12
N ALA A 393 37.11 20.20 18.13
CA ALA A 393 36.07 19.78 19.07
C ALA A 393 36.58 19.62 20.51
N ALA A 394 37.84 19.21 20.70
CA ALA A 394 38.46 19.10 22.03
C ALA A 394 38.74 20.47 22.68
N ALA A 395 38.86 21.54 21.91
CA ALA A 395 39.07 22.90 22.41
C ALA A 395 37.77 23.61 22.84
N ALA A 396 36.59 23.04 22.55
CA ALA A 396 35.28 23.64 22.84
C ALA A 396 34.51 22.99 24.01
N ALA A 397 35.09 21.99 24.70
CA ALA A 397 34.42 21.29 25.79
C ALA A 397 34.89 21.79 27.16
N ALA A 398 34.20 22.76 27.74
CA ALA A 398 34.19 23.03 29.17
C ALA A 398 33.06 22.22 29.83
N PRO A 399 33.23 21.69 31.05
CA PRO A 399 32.35 20.67 31.60
C PRO A 399 31.05 21.24 32.15
N ALA A 400 29.92 20.65 31.81
CA ALA A 400 28.64 20.82 32.47
C ALA A 400 28.48 19.82 33.61
N PRO A 401 27.76 20.18 34.73
CA PRO A 401 27.70 19.41 35.94
C PRO A 401 26.84 18.14 35.86
N PRO A 402 27.03 17.19 36.76
CA PRO A 402 26.41 15.88 36.67
C PRO A 402 24.96 15.87 37.16
N TYR A 403 24.03 15.38 36.35
CA TYR A 403 22.78 14.86 36.86
C TYR A 403 22.79 13.33 36.74
N ALA A 404 22.92 12.73 37.93
CA ALA A 404 22.67 11.32 38.12
C ALA A 404 21.17 11.04 38.07
N LEU A 405 20.75 10.13 37.21
CA LEU A 405 19.50 9.39 37.38
C LEU A 405 19.78 7.92 37.13
N ALA A 406 20.00 7.22 38.26
CA ALA A 406 19.89 5.78 38.35
C ALA A 406 18.40 5.42 38.28
N SER A 407 18.03 4.53 37.36
CA SER A 407 16.86 3.69 37.53
C SER A 407 17.10 2.35 36.86
N SER A 408 17.66 1.46 37.69
CA SER A 408 17.67 0.03 37.42
C SER A 408 16.30 -0.55 37.77
N TYR A 409 15.52 -0.98 36.77
CA TYR A 409 14.42 -1.91 37.01
C TYR A 409 14.90 -3.33 36.75
N PRO A 410 14.69 -4.27 37.69
CA PRO A 410 15.00 -5.67 37.47
C PRO A 410 13.97 -6.29 36.54
N LEU A 411 14.45 -7.04 35.56
CA LEU A 411 13.62 -7.93 34.73
C LEU A 411 12.96 -8.98 35.60
N PRO A 412 11.65 -9.19 35.55
CA PRO A 412 11.01 -10.33 36.19
C PRO A 412 11.44 -11.62 35.49
N GLY A 413 11.82 -12.62 36.30
CA GLY A 413 12.18 -13.94 35.79
C GLY A 413 11.08 -14.59 34.96
N ALA A 414 11.52 -15.33 33.97
CA ALA A 414 10.68 -16.17 33.13
C ALA A 414 9.94 -17.20 34.02
N ALA A 415 8.67 -16.92 34.31
CA ALA A 415 7.75 -17.94 34.74
C ALA A 415 7.35 -18.75 33.52
N ALA A 416 7.56 -20.06 33.56
CA ALA A 416 7.06 -20.99 32.56
C ALA A 416 5.56 -20.77 32.41
N GLY A 417 5.14 -20.37 31.21
CA GLY A 417 3.74 -20.28 30.86
C GLY A 417 3.08 -21.67 30.92
N PRO A 418 1.77 -21.74 31.13
CA PRO A 418 1.04 -22.99 31.10
C PRO A 418 1.25 -23.72 29.76
N PRO A 419 1.21 -25.05 29.73
CA PRO A 419 1.38 -25.81 28.49
C PRO A 419 0.33 -25.39 27.46
N PRO A 420 0.64 -25.43 26.16
CA PRO A 420 -0.30 -25.04 25.12
C PRO A 420 -1.59 -25.89 25.24
N PRO A 421 -2.76 -25.29 25.02
CA PRO A 421 -4.02 -26.01 25.12
C PRO A 421 -4.04 -27.18 24.15
N SER A 422 -4.69 -28.29 24.54
CA SER A 422 -4.89 -29.45 23.66
C SER A 422 -5.61 -29.03 22.37
N PHE A 423 -5.38 -29.75 21.30
CA PHE A 423 -6.00 -29.46 19.98
C PHE A 423 -7.52 -29.27 20.08
N GLU A 424 -8.21 -30.06 20.92
CA GLU A 424 -9.65 -29.93 21.19
C GLU A 424 -10.00 -28.59 21.88
N ALA A 425 -9.22 -28.14 22.86
CA ALA A 425 -9.45 -26.86 23.53
C ALA A 425 -9.18 -25.66 22.59
N ALA A 426 -8.26 -25.79 21.64
CA ALA A 426 -8.01 -24.77 20.63
C ALA A 426 -9.16 -24.70 19.61
N VAL A 427 -9.73 -25.85 19.22
CA VAL A 427 -10.90 -25.91 18.32
C VAL A 427 -12.12 -25.30 19.01
N ASP A 428 -12.39 -25.62 20.28
CA ASP A 428 -13.50 -25.04 21.04
C ASP A 428 -13.38 -23.51 21.17
N SER A 429 -12.17 -23.00 21.40
CA SER A 429 -11.89 -21.56 21.43
C SER A 429 -12.15 -20.90 20.08
N SER A 430 -11.77 -21.56 18.98
CA SER A 430 -11.97 -21.06 17.61
C SER A 430 -13.43 -21.08 17.20
N VAL A 431 -14.18 -22.11 17.59
CA VAL A 431 -15.64 -22.17 17.40
C VAL A 431 -16.35 -21.05 18.17
N GLN A 432 -15.97 -20.84 19.44
CA GLN A 432 -16.52 -19.74 20.23
C GLN A 432 -16.23 -18.37 19.62
N GLN A 433 -15.05 -18.19 19.05
CA GLN A 433 -14.67 -16.95 18.38
C GLN A 433 -15.54 -16.67 17.13
N LEU A 434 -15.80 -17.69 16.32
CA LEU A 434 -16.70 -17.58 15.16
C LEU A 434 -18.16 -17.36 15.58
N MET A 435 -18.61 -18.03 16.66
CA MET A 435 -19.94 -17.80 17.22
C MET A 435 -20.12 -16.37 17.77
N GLN A 436 -19.10 -15.82 18.41
CA GLN A 436 -19.10 -14.40 18.83
C GLN A 436 -19.15 -13.44 17.64
N MET A 437 -18.68 -13.85 16.47
CA MET A 437 -18.81 -13.10 15.23
C MET A 437 -20.17 -13.27 14.54
N GLY A 438 -21.09 -14.06 15.15
CA GLY A 438 -22.48 -14.18 14.72
C GLY A 438 -22.81 -15.39 13.87
N PHE A 439 -21.86 -16.30 13.66
CA PHE A 439 -22.08 -17.55 12.94
C PHE A 439 -22.72 -18.61 13.84
N SER A 440 -23.48 -19.55 13.26
CA SER A 440 -24.01 -20.67 14.02
C SER A 440 -22.88 -21.61 14.47
N GLN A 441 -23.11 -22.39 15.53
CA GLN A 441 -22.13 -23.38 15.97
C GLN A 441 -21.85 -24.43 14.89
N GLU A 442 -22.90 -24.87 14.18
CA GLU A 442 -22.79 -25.89 13.12
C GLU A 442 -21.96 -25.37 11.95
N ASP A 443 -22.24 -24.14 11.47
CA ASP A 443 -21.48 -23.52 10.38
C ASP A 443 -20.03 -23.25 10.78
N SER A 444 -19.81 -22.80 12.02
CA SER A 444 -18.46 -22.54 12.54
C SER A 444 -17.61 -23.80 12.62
N VAL A 445 -18.17 -24.92 13.09
CA VAL A 445 -17.49 -26.23 13.13
C VAL A 445 -17.19 -26.72 11.71
N ALA A 446 -18.17 -26.68 10.81
CA ALA A 446 -18.02 -27.12 9.43
C ALA A 446 -16.96 -26.29 8.67
N ALA A 447 -16.93 -24.97 8.89
CA ALA A 447 -15.95 -24.09 8.28
C ALA A 447 -14.54 -24.31 8.84
N LEU A 448 -14.39 -24.50 10.16
CA LEU A 448 -13.11 -24.80 10.79
C LEU A 448 -12.55 -26.16 10.35
N GLN A 449 -13.40 -27.16 10.14
CA GLN A 449 -12.97 -28.45 9.58
C GLN A 449 -12.42 -28.29 8.16
N LYS A 450 -13.09 -27.52 7.30
CA LYS A 450 -12.62 -27.24 5.93
C LYS A 450 -11.34 -26.41 5.91
N ALA A 451 -11.19 -25.52 6.88
CA ALA A 451 -10.03 -24.63 7.02
C ALA A 451 -8.90 -25.20 7.90
N GLN A 452 -8.95 -26.50 8.22
CA GLN A 452 -7.94 -27.19 9.03
C GLN A 452 -7.62 -26.49 10.35
N GLY A 453 -8.66 -25.95 11.01
CA GLY A 453 -8.56 -25.25 12.29
C GLY A 453 -8.17 -23.78 12.24
N SER A 454 -7.93 -23.21 11.05
CA SER A 454 -7.68 -21.78 10.88
C SER A 454 -8.99 -20.97 10.97
N VAL A 455 -9.07 -20.06 11.94
CA VAL A 455 -10.23 -19.15 12.07
C VAL A 455 -10.36 -18.22 10.86
N GLU A 456 -9.23 -17.79 10.28
CA GLU A 456 -9.22 -16.95 9.07
C GLU A 456 -9.75 -17.73 7.86
N GLY A 457 -9.29 -18.95 7.65
CA GLY A 457 -9.78 -19.82 6.58
C GLY A 457 -11.25 -20.21 6.78
N ALA A 458 -11.69 -20.45 8.01
CA ALA A 458 -13.08 -20.73 8.33
C ALA A 458 -13.98 -19.51 8.05
N MET A 459 -13.52 -18.31 8.35
CA MET A 459 -14.23 -17.07 7.97
C MET A 459 -14.36 -16.90 6.46
N ASP A 460 -13.32 -17.23 5.70
CA ASP A 460 -13.39 -17.20 4.24
C ASP A 460 -14.47 -18.17 3.71
N HIS A 461 -14.59 -19.34 4.31
CA HIS A 461 -15.65 -20.32 3.97
C HIS A 461 -17.04 -19.84 4.40
N LEU A 462 -17.17 -19.22 5.57
CA LEU A 462 -18.43 -18.69 6.09
C LEU A 462 -18.91 -17.43 5.37
N LEU A 463 -18.00 -16.67 4.80
CA LEU A 463 -18.29 -15.45 4.05
C LEU A 463 -18.45 -15.72 2.55
N SER A 464 -18.04 -16.90 2.06
CA SER A 464 -18.17 -17.30 0.65
C SER A 464 -19.35 -18.26 0.38
N GLY A 465 -20.06 -18.71 1.37
CA GLY A 465 -21.31 -19.47 1.28
C GLY A 465 -22.49 -18.62 1.64
#